data_640a3563f06f6a98fca38e495098eed7
#
_entry.id   640a3563f06f6a98fca38e495098eed7
#
_cell.length_a   1.000
_cell.length_b   1.000
_cell.length_c   1.000
_cell.angle_alpha   90.00
_cell.angle_beta   90.00
_cell.angle_gamma   90.00
#
_symmetry.space_group_name_H-M   'P 1'
#
loop_
_entity.id
_entity.type
_entity.pdbx_description
1 polymer ?
#
loop_
_entity_poly.entity_id
_entity_poly.type
_entity_poly.pdbx_seq_one_letter_code
_entity_poly.pdbx_strand_id
1 'polypeptide(L)'
;MIEKVRETIVRHGLLKAGDSVVTGLSGGPDSLCLLQVLIDLKEEAVINEITAVHVNHMYRGDEALRDEEFCREFCESRGVGFKAFRFDVEGIAKETGESSEEVGRRLRYRVFRETAEEIGGAKIAVAHNREDNAETVLMRIARGTGTEGLCGIDYERDGIIRPLLDISRKEIEDFCRERGLEPKIDSTNLVPVYTRNKVRLEVIPYINEALGCDLTDTLTKLSGIAREDRDFFRECTEEAGKKALLEDGSLDLEIIRKLAPSVRKRLIVRTFSGKGLVQDISAAHLQAAEDLVFSEKTTGDLSFPRGYSLKKRYGRLVFGCPGDEDGGNAELPVLKIKIVENESEVKALTEEPVDRKRRDRQVFDADLLEAAGPIVLRCRRPGDTISPKGFSGTKKLQDYFTDRKIDRDKRDTLLLAAAGTRVIWIPGLEVSQRFLPGRETVRLAVLSLE
;
A
#
# COMPACT_ATOMS: atom_id res chain seq x y z
N MET A 1 13.18 -36.57 -0.51
CA MET A 1 12.64 -35.33 0.08
C MET A 1 13.63 -34.16 -0.06
N ILE A 2 14.89 -34.26 0.42
CA ILE A 2 15.90 -33.16 0.38
C ILE A 2 16.09 -32.59 -1.04
N GLU A 3 16.28 -33.42 -2.07
CA GLU A 3 16.45 -32.94 -3.45
C GLU A 3 15.28 -32.09 -3.92
N LYS A 4 14.06 -32.48 -3.59
CA LYS A 4 12.85 -31.70 -3.91
C LYS A 4 12.83 -30.34 -3.20
N VAL A 5 13.32 -30.26 -1.96
CA VAL A 5 13.47 -28.97 -1.24
C VAL A 5 14.54 -28.10 -1.93
N ARG A 6 15.65 -28.69 -2.37
CA ARG A 6 16.71 -27.97 -3.13
C ARG A 6 16.17 -27.41 -4.44
N GLU A 7 15.41 -28.23 -5.17
CA GLU A 7 14.75 -27.79 -6.41
C GLU A 7 13.80 -26.61 -6.13
N THR A 8 13.01 -26.66 -5.07
CA THR A 8 12.14 -25.56 -4.66
C THR A 8 12.94 -24.30 -4.31
N ILE A 9 14.04 -24.43 -3.55
CA ILE A 9 14.92 -23.31 -3.20
C ILE A 9 15.52 -22.66 -4.46
N VAL A 10 16.05 -23.47 -5.38
CA VAL A 10 16.68 -22.96 -6.62
C VAL A 10 15.63 -22.35 -7.55
N ARG A 11 14.52 -23.06 -7.80
CA ARG A 11 13.45 -22.63 -8.71
C ARG A 11 12.87 -21.26 -8.31
N HIS A 12 12.72 -21.04 -7.02
CA HIS A 12 12.12 -19.81 -6.50
C HIS A 12 13.12 -18.81 -5.93
N GLY A 13 14.43 -19.09 -6.03
CA GLY A 13 15.48 -18.18 -5.57
C GLY A 13 15.41 -17.86 -4.08
N LEU A 14 14.98 -18.84 -3.24
CA LEU A 14 14.66 -18.60 -1.84
C LEU A 14 15.90 -18.29 -0.99
N LEU A 15 17.03 -18.91 -1.30
CA LEU A 15 18.30 -18.75 -0.60
C LEU A 15 19.44 -18.52 -1.61
N LYS A 16 20.41 -17.75 -1.19
CA LYS A 16 21.67 -17.49 -1.91
C LYS A 16 22.85 -17.98 -1.08
N ALA A 17 23.94 -18.29 -1.75
CA ALA A 17 25.16 -18.67 -1.06
C ALA A 17 25.59 -17.59 -0.05
N GLY A 18 25.81 -17.99 1.20
CA GLY A 18 26.22 -17.11 2.29
C GLY A 18 25.05 -16.44 3.04
N ASP A 19 23.79 -16.72 2.69
CA ASP A 19 22.66 -16.22 3.46
C ASP A 19 22.66 -16.79 4.88
N SER A 20 22.29 -15.96 5.86
CA SER A 20 21.93 -16.42 7.22
C SER A 20 20.42 -16.62 7.31
N VAL A 21 19.97 -17.57 8.13
CA VAL A 21 18.57 -17.96 8.21
C VAL A 21 18.07 -17.96 9.65
N VAL A 22 16.96 -17.28 9.90
CA VAL A 22 16.15 -17.44 11.12
C VAL A 22 15.02 -18.40 10.82
N THR A 23 14.82 -19.43 11.66
CA THR A 23 13.73 -20.40 11.49
C THR A 23 12.86 -20.51 12.72
N GLY A 24 11.54 -20.61 12.54
CA GLY A 24 10.61 -20.89 13.64
C GLY A 24 10.67 -22.37 14.03
N LEU A 25 10.92 -22.66 15.30
CA LEU A 25 11.01 -24.01 15.84
C LEU A 25 9.93 -24.22 16.92
N SER A 26 8.91 -25.00 16.59
CA SER A 26 7.83 -25.37 17.54
C SER A 26 8.03 -26.73 18.21
N GLY A 27 9.00 -27.52 17.77
CA GLY A 27 9.19 -28.89 18.18
C GLY A 27 8.34 -29.91 17.42
N GLY A 28 7.39 -29.48 16.60
CA GLY A 28 6.60 -30.36 15.75
C GLY A 28 7.35 -30.82 14.49
N PRO A 29 6.81 -31.86 13.78
CA PRO A 29 7.50 -32.51 12.66
C PRO A 29 7.92 -31.57 11.56
N ASP A 30 7.04 -30.66 11.14
CA ASP A 30 7.33 -29.72 10.05
C ASP A 30 8.52 -28.79 10.41
N SER A 31 8.54 -28.27 11.63
CA SER A 31 9.59 -27.34 12.08
C SER A 31 10.93 -28.03 12.32
N LEU A 32 10.92 -29.26 12.84
CA LEU A 32 12.15 -30.07 12.99
C LEU A 32 12.70 -30.50 11.63
N CYS A 33 11.83 -30.92 10.71
CA CYS A 33 12.21 -31.25 9.36
C CYS A 33 12.89 -30.04 8.67
N LEU A 34 12.26 -28.86 8.73
CA LEU A 34 12.84 -27.63 8.16
C LEU A 34 14.21 -27.33 8.77
N LEU A 35 14.34 -27.37 10.11
CA LEU A 35 15.60 -27.09 10.77
C LEU A 35 16.69 -28.09 10.35
N GLN A 36 16.36 -29.39 10.26
CA GLN A 36 17.33 -30.41 9.80
C GLN A 36 17.77 -30.18 8.36
N VAL A 37 16.84 -29.84 7.47
CA VAL A 37 17.20 -29.47 6.07
C VAL A 37 18.12 -28.25 6.02
N LEU A 38 17.86 -27.23 6.85
CA LEU A 38 18.74 -26.06 6.92
C LEU A 38 20.12 -26.42 7.46
N ILE A 39 20.23 -27.34 8.42
CA ILE A 39 21.51 -27.87 8.92
C ILE A 39 22.28 -28.56 7.80
N ASP A 40 21.62 -29.46 7.05
CA ASP A 40 22.24 -30.14 5.89
C ASP A 40 22.75 -29.11 4.87
N LEU A 41 21.99 -28.05 4.57
CA LEU A 41 22.42 -26.97 3.66
C LEU A 41 23.57 -26.13 4.22
N LYS A 42 23.67 -25.98 5.54
CA LYS A 42 24.81 -25.30 6.19
C LYS A 42 26.07 -26.14 6.10
N GLU A 43 25.99 -27.44 6.34
CA GLU A 43 27.11 -28.38 6.22
C GLU A 43 27.68 -28.41 4.79
N GLU A 44 26.83 -28.17 3.78
CA GLU A 44 27.22 -28.04 2.37
C GLU A 44 27.69 -26.64 1.97
N ALA A 45 27.83 -25.71 2.93
CA ALA A 45 28.21 -24.32 2.72
C ALA A 45 27.26 -23.52 1.79
N VAL A 46 26.01 -23.95 1.66
CA VAL A 46 24.97 -23.20 0.92
C VAL A 46 24.53 -21.98 1.72
N ILE A 47 24.38 -22.13 3.05
CA ILE A 47 24.02 -21.05 3.98
C ILE A 47 25.10 -20.89 5.05
N ASN A 48 25.17 -19.70 5.64
CA ASN A 48 26.24 -19.35 6.58
C ASN A 48 25.85 -19.69 8.03
N GLU A 49 24.74 -19.14 8.51
CA GLU A 49 24.35 -19.27 9.92
C GLU A 49 22.85 -19.56 10.03
N ILE A 50 22.50 -20.32 11.09
CA ILE A 50 21.11 -20.66 11.43
C ILE A 50 20.86 -20.24 12.86
N THR A 51 19.77 -19.50 13.07
CA THR A 51 19.21 -19.20 14.39
C THR A 51 17.78 -19.71 14.47
N ALA A 52 17.53 -20.67 15.35
CA ALA A 52 16.19 -21.17 15.63
C ALA A 52 15.51 -20.29 16.68
N VAL A 53 14.25 -19.93 16.43
CA VAL A 53 13.43 -19.12 17.34
C VAL A 53 12.22 -19.93 17.78
N HIS A 54 12.11 -20.16 19.09
CA HIS A 54 10.96 -20.76 19.73
C HIS A 54 10.06 -19.67 20.34
N VAL A 55 8.74 -19.76 20.09
CA VAL A 55 7.76 -18.84 20.68
C VAL A 55 6.80 -19.62 21.56
N ASN A 56 6.96 -19.46 22.86
CA ASN A 56 6.10 -20.06 23.87
C ASN A 56 4.91 -19.13 24.16
N HIS A 57 3.72 -19.58 23.80
CA HIS A 57 2.47 -18.80 23.95
C HIS A 57 1.83 -18.90 25.34
N MET A 58 2.47 -19.64 26.26
CA MET A 58 2.04 -19.85 27.66
C MET A 58 0.65 -20.49 27.84
N TYR A 59 0.07 -21.11 26.80
CA TYR A 59 -1.27 -21.72 26.89
C TYR A 59 -1.32 -22.97 27.76
N ARG A 60 -0.21 -23.73 27.87
CA ARG A 60 -0.18 -25.11 28.42
C ARG A 60 0.75 -25.27 29.62
N GLY A 61 1.12 -24.17 30.30
CA GLY A 61 1.96 -24.23 31.50
C GLY A 61 3.22 -25.08 31.31
N ASP A 62 3.34 -26.17 32.10
CA ASP A 62 4.54 -27.04 32.11
C ASP A 62 4.80 -27.80 30.80
N GLU A 63 3.78 -28.04 29.97
CA GLU A 63 3.98 -28.67 28.65
C GLU A 63 4.73 -27.74 27.72
N ALA A 64 4.35 -26.45 27.70
CA ALA A 64 4.99 -25.45 26.88
C ALA A 64 6.47 -25.21 27.30
N LEU A 65 6.79 -25.38 28.58
CA LEU A 65 8.18 -25.31 29.06
C LEU A 65 8.98 -26.53 28.62
N ARG A 66 8.39 -27.73 28.66
CA ARG A 66 9.03 -28.94 28.13
C ARG A 66 9.29 -28.89 26.63
N ASP A 67 8.36 -28.31 25.84
CA ASP A 67 8.55 -28.13 24.41
C ASP A 67 9.67 -27.11 24.12
N GLU A 68 9.78 -26.07 24.93
CA GLU A 68 10.86 -25.07 24.82
C GLU A 68 12.23 -25.73 25.15
N GLU A 69 12.32 -26.52 26.22
CA GLU A 69 13.56 -27.20 26.60
C GLU A 69 13.98 -28.25 25.56
N PHE A 70 13.04 -29.02 25.05
CA PHE A 70 13.29 -29.93 23.93
C PHE A 70 13.87 -29.19 22.69
N CYS A 71 13.32 -28.05 22.32
CA CYS A 71 13.83 -27.25 21.20
C CYS A 71 15.24 -26.71 21.48
N ARG A 72 15.53 -26.32 22.71
CA ARG A 72 16.85 -25.87 23.18
C ARG A 72 17.90 -26.98 23.04
N GLU A 73 17.64 -28.12 23.67
CA GLU A 73 18.52 -29.29 23.63
C GLU A 73 18.79 -29.79 22.21
N PHE A 74 17.74 -29.76 21.37
CA PHE A 74 17.88 -30.11 19.96
C PHE A 74 18.83 -29.19 19.21
N CYS A 75 18.73 -27.87 19.42
CA CYS A 75 19.61 -26.88 18.79
C CYS A 75 21.06 -26.99 19.33
N GLU A 76 21.23 -27.11 20.66
CA GLU A 76 22.56 -27.24 21.31
C GLU A 76 23.31 -28.44 20.80
N SER A 77 22.63 -29.60 20.70
CA SER A 77 23.23 -30.84 20.19
C SER A 77 23.73 -30.78 18.75
N ARG A 78 23.28 -29.75 17.96
CA ARG A 78 23.60 -29.58 16.55
C ARG A 78 24.35 -28.29 16.27
N GLY A 79 24.79 -27.55 17.30
CA GLY A 79 25.51 -26.29 17.13
C GLY A 79 24.71 -25.19 16.41
N VAL A 80 23.39 -25.18 16.63
CA VAL A 80 22.49 -24.15 16.07
C VAL A 80 22.20 -23.09 17.12
N GLY A 81 22.22 -21.80 16.74
CA GLY A 81 21.82 -20.71 17.61
C GLY A 81 20.34 -20.84 18.02
N PHE A 82 20.03 -20.62 19.32
CA PHE A 82 18.67 -20.75 19.83
C PHE A 82 18.24 -19.51 20.60
N LYS A 83 17.02 -19.01 20.31
CA LYS A 83 16.35 -17.96 21.08
C LYS A 83 14.93 -18.40 21.45
N ALA A 84 14.53 -18.16 22.69
CA ALA A 84 13.17 -18.42 23.17
C ALA A 84 12.50 -17.13 23.62
N PHE A 85 11.24 -16.95 23.22
CA PHE A 85 10.39 -15.83 23.60
C PHE A 85 9.11 -16.36 24.23
N ARG A 86 8.67 -15.74 25.33
CA ARG A 86 7.47 -16.15 26.07
C ARG A 86 6.46 -15.01 26.08
N PHE A 87 5.19 -15.29 25.75
CA PHE A 87 4.12 -14.30 25.71
C PHE A 87 2.84 -14.85 26.31
N ASP A 88 2.20 -14.08 27.18
CA ASP A 88 0.81 -14.32 27.58
C ASP A 88 -0.15 -13.90 26.46
N VAL A 89 -0.35 -14.79 25.48
CA VAL A 89 -1.17 -14.51 24.31
C VAL A 89 -2.64 -14.34 24.67
N GLU A 90 -3.16 -15.07 25.67
CA GLU A 90 -4.55 -14.93 26.12
C GLU A 90 -4.81 -13.58 26.79
N GLY A 91 -3.87 -13.14 27.65
CA GLY A 91 -3.94 -11.83 28.27
C GLY A 91 -3.97 -10.71 27.23
N ILE A 92 -3.04 -10.75 26.27
CA ILE A 92 -2.97 -9.77 25.19
C ILE A 92 -4.23 -9.81 24.31
N ALA A 93 -4.74 -10.99 23.96
CA ALA A 93 -5.97 -11.13 23.16
C ALA A 93 -7.19 -10.51 23.84
N LYS A 94 -7.32 -10.69 25.17
CA LYS A 94 -8.39 -10.06 25.97
C LYS A 94 -8.28 -8.54 26.00
N GLU A 95 -7.07 -8.01 26.08
CA GLU A 95 -6.82 -6.56 26.11
C GLU A 95 -7.08 -5.89 24.76
N THR A 96 -6.68 -6.54 23.65
CA THR A 96 -6.77 -5.97 22.30
C THR A 96 -8.08 -6.26 21.58
N GLY A 97 -8.85 -7.27 22.03
CA GLY A 97 -10.05 -7.76 21.34
C GLY A 97 -9.75 -8.57 20.07
N GLU A 98 -8.49 -8.89 19.81
CA GLU A 98 -8.06 -9.77 18.71
C GLU A 98 -8.26 -11.26 19.09
N SER A 99 -8.32 -12.14 18.09
CA SER A 99 -8.27 -13.58 18.37
C SER A 99 -6.88 -14.00 18.87
N SER A 100 -6.82 -15.01 19.75
CA SER A 100 -5.54 -15.53 20.24
C SER A 100 -4.64 -16.05 19.11
N GLU A 101 -5.22 -16.55 18.02
CA GLU A 101 -4.49 -17.00 16.83
C GLU A 101 -3.80 -15.81 16.13
N GLU A 102 -4.51 -14.70 15.94
CA GLU A 102 -3.97 -13.48 15.32
C GLU A 102 -2.87 -12.85 16.17
N VAL A 103 -3.09 -12.75 17.49
CA VAL A 103 -2.09 -12.24 18.44
C VAL A 103 -0.84 -13.11 18.41
N GLY A 104 -1.00 -14.43 18.55
CA GLY A 104 0.12 -15.38 18.51
C GLY A 104 0.90 -15.30 17.19
N ARG A 105 0.19 -15.19 16.07
CA ARG A 105 0.81 -15.03 14.74
C ARG A 105 1.57 -13.70 14.64
N ARG A 106 0.99 -12.60 15.06
CA ARG A 106 1.60 -11.26 15.03
C ARG A 106 2.88 -11.22 15.87
N LEU A 107 2.84 -11.75 17.09
CA LEU A 107 3.99 -11.82 17.99
C LEU A 107 5.12 -12.69 17.42
N ARG A 108 4.78 -13.86 16.86
CA ARG A 108 5.75 -14.78 16.24
C ARG A 108 6.51 -14.08 15.11
N TYR A 109 5.82 -13.45 14.17
CA TYR A 109 6.48 -12.77 13.05
C TYR A 109 7.24 -11.54 13.49
N ARG A 110 6.84 -10.86 14.56
CA ARG A 110 7.59 -9.75 15.14
C ARG A 110 8.96 -10.23 15.63
N VAL A 111 9.02 -11.25 16.49
CA VAL A 111 10.31 -11.72 17.01
C VAL A 111 11.20 -12.37 15.94
N PHE A 112 10.60 -12.97 14.90
CA PHE A 112 11.39 -13.48 13.77
C PHE A 112 12.06 -12.32 13.01
N ARG A 113 11.38 -11.20 12.77
CA ARG A 113 11.96 -10.02 12.11
C ARG A 113 13.02 -9.36 12.97
N GLU A 114 12.71 -9.13 14.25
CA GLU A 114 13.67 -8.57 15.21
C GLU A 114 14.95 -9.41 15.26
N THR A 115 14.83 -10.74 15.35
CA THR A 115 15.99 -11.64 15.33
C THR A 115 16.74 -11.61 13.99
N ALA A 116 16.03 -11.55 12.87
CA ALA A 116 16.63 -11.47 11.55
C ALA A 116 17.41 -10.16 11.33
N GLU A 117 16.91 -9.05 11.84
CA GLU A 117 17.59 -7.76 11.82
C GLU A 117 18.86 -7.76 12.69
N GLU A 118 18.80 -8.33 13.90
CA GLU A 118 19.95 -8.44 14.82
C GLU A 118 21.14 -9.22 14.21
N ILE A 119 20.87 -10.19 13.35
CA ILE A 119 21.91 -10.98 12.67
C ILE A 119 22.20 -10.51 11.25
N GLY A 120 21.95 -9.23 10.97
CA GLY A 120 22.38 -8.57 9.72
C GLY A 120 21.44 -8.76 8.53
N GLY A 121 20.14 -8.99 8.77
CA GLY A 121 19.14 -9.09 7.69
C GLY A 121 18.96 -10.50 7.15
N ALA A 122 18.92 -11.50 8.03
CA ALA A 122 18.73 -12.90 7.66
C ALA A 122 17.36 -13.17 7.00
N LYS A 123 17.30 -14.20 6.14
CA LYS A 123 16.04 -14.75 5.64
C LYS A 123 15.28 -15.45 6.77
N ILE A 124 13.95 -15.31 6.77
CA ILE A 124 13.09 -15.99 7.74
C ILE A 124 12.49 -17.23 7.09
N ALA A 125 12.83 -18.44 7.55
CA ALA A 125 12.28 -19.69 7.05
C ALA A 125 11.14 -20.19 7.95
N VAL A 126 10.00 -20.57 7.34
CA VAL A 126 8.85 -21.15 8.04
C VAL A 126 8.40 -22.44 7.38
N ALA A 127 7.99 -23.40 8.20
CA ALA A 127 7.73 -24.78 7.82
C ALA A 127 6.32 -25.03 7.25
N HIS A 128 5.79 -24.10 6.44
CA HIS A 128 4.54 -24.38 5.72
C HIS A 128 4.78 -25.45 4.65
N ASN A 129 3.88 -26.42 4.59
CA ASN A 129 3.94 -27.57 3.71
C ASN A 129 2.84 -27.56 2.64
N ARG A 130 2.77 -28.62 1.83
CA ARG A 130 1.80 -28.76 0.72
C ARG A 130 0.35 -28.75 1.21
N GLU A 131 0.06 -29.44 2.31
CA GLU A 131 -1.27 -29.49 2.93
C GLU A 131 -1.70 -28.10 3.41
N ASP A 132 -0.80 -27.34 4.02
CA ASP A 132 -1.07 -25.95 4.45
C ASP A 132 -1.45 -25.05 3.28
N ASN A 133 -0.81 -25.26 2.12
CA ASN A 133 -1.15 -24.54 0.90
C ASN A 133 -2.56 -24.90 0.41
N ALA A 134 -2.87 -26.21 0.33
CA ALA A 134 -4.19 -26.68 -0.10
C ALA A 134 -5.32 -26.18 0.83
N GLU A 135 -5.13 -26.25 2.15
CA GLU A 135 -6.04 -25.70 3.15
C GLU A 135 -6.31 -24.21 2.89
N THR A 136 -5.23 -23.45 2.64
CA THR A 136 -5.32 -22.01 2.39
C THR A 136 -6.08 -21.71 1.10
N VAL A 137 -5.83 -22.45 0.02
CA VAL A 137 -6.55 -22.30 -1.26
C VAL A 137 -8.04 -22.59 -1.06
N LEU A 138 -8.37 -23.71 -0.40
CA LEU A 138 -9.76 -24.09 -0.14
C LEU A 138 -10.51 -23.05 0.70
N MET A 139 -9.88 -22.55 1.76
CA MET A 139 -10.46 -21.50 2.61
C MET A 139 -10.69 -20.19 1.84
N ARG A 140 -9.81 -19.85 0.92
CA ARG A 140 -9.96 -18.67 0.07
C ARG A 140 -11.07 -18.84 -0.97
N ILE A 141 -11.21 -20.04 -1.57
CA ILE A 141 -12.33 -20.39 -2.46
C ILE A 141 -13.65 -20.24 -1.72
N ALA A 142 -13.76 -20.79 -0.50
CA ALA A 142 -14.98 -20.71 0.31
C ALA A 142 -15.39 -19.27 0.68
N ARG A 143 -14.44 -18.35 0.77
CA ARG A 143 -14.68 -16.91 1.02
C ARG A 143 -14.96 -16.09 -0.23
N GLY A 144 -14.82 -16.69 -1.40
CA GLY A 144 -14.85 -15.98 -2.68
C GLY A 144 -13.52 -15.30 -2.98
N THR A 145 -12.78 -15.82 -3.94
CA THR A 145 -11.47 -15.27 -4.32
C THR A 145 -11.32 -15.19 -5.83
N GLY A 146 -10.48 -14.25 -6.28
CA GLY A 146 -9.97 -14.20 -7.64
C GLY A 146 -8.70 -15.02 -7.81
N THR A 147 -8.07 -14.91 -9.00
CA THR A 147 -6.83 -15.63 -9.35
C THR A 147 -5.69 -15.43 -8.34
N GLU A 148 -5.55 -14.22 -7.78
CA GLU A 148 -4.54 -13.92 -6.74
C GLU A 148 -4.68 -14.81 -5.50
N GLY A 149 -5.90 -15.05 -5.04
CA GLY A 149 -6.12 -15.91 -3.88
C GLY A 149 -5.97 -17.40 -4.19
N LEU A 150 -6.20 -17.83 -5.43
CA LEU A 150 -5.95 -19.20 -5.86
C LEU A 150 -4.47 -19.59 -5.85
N CYS A 151 -3.55 -18.61 -5.88
CA CYS A 151 -2.12 -18.86 -5.74
C CYS A 151 -1.73 -19.48 -4.39
N GLY A 152 -2.62 -19.44 -3.39
CA GLY A 152 -2.37 -20.01 -2.08
C GLY A 152 -1.27 -19.25 -1.32
N ILE A 153 -0.36 -19.99 -0.69
CA ILE A 153 0.76 -19.44 0.08
C ILE A 153 1.92 -19.18 -0.88
N ASP A 154 2.51 -17.97 -0.82
CA ASP A 154 3.69 -17.65 -1.63
C ASP A 154 4.94 -18.37 -1.11
N TYR A 155 5.85 -18.76 -2.01
CA TYR A 155 7.16 -19.35 -1.64
C TYR A 155 8.04 -18.36 -0.91
N GLU A 156 8.03 -17.09 -1.34
CA GLU A 156 8.64 -15.96 -0.66
C GLU A 156 7.67 -14.79 -0.59
N ARG A 157 7.62 -14.14 0.58
CA ARG A 157 6.92 -12.88 0.77
C ARG A 157 7.51 -12.11 1.94
N ASP A 158 7.89 -10.85 1.72
CA ASP A 158 8.41 -9.94 2.75
C ASP A 158 9.62 -10.52 3.52
N GLY A 159 10.55 -11.19 2.81
CA GLY A 159 11.73 -11.84 3.39
C GLY A 159 11.45 -13.18 4.07
N ILE A 160 10.20 -13.67 4.04
CA ILE A 160 9.81 -14.95 4.65
C ILE A 160 9.75 -16.01 3.56
N ILE A 161 10.58 -17.03 3.67
CA ILE A 161 10.68 -18.15 2.73
C ILE A 161 10.01 -19.43 3.26
N ARG A 162 9.57 -20.30 2.36
CA ARG A 162 8.86 -21.55 2.66
C ARG A 162 9.41 -22.70 1.84
N PRO A 163 10.57 -23.23 2.26
CA PRO A 163 11.26 -24.26 1.50
C PRO A 163 10.49 -25.61 1.42
N LEU A 164 9.59 -25.87 2.38
CA LEU A 164 8.81 -27.10 2.44
C LEU A 164 7.44 -27.03 1.72
N LEU A 165 7.13 -25.94 1.00
CA LEU A 165 5.79 -25.71 0.47
C LEU A 165 5.34 -26.76 -0.56
N ASP A 166 6.28 -27.45 -1.22
CA ASP A 166 6.00 -28.54 -2.16
C ASP A 166 6.05 -29.93 -1.51
N ILE A 167 6.46 -30.01 -0.24
CA ILE A 167 6.65 -31.26 0.47
C ILE A 167 5.38 -31.65 1.21
N SER A 168 4.94 -32.88 1.03
CA SER A 168 3.78 -33.41 1.74
C SER A 168 4.10 -33.73 3.21
N ARG A 169 3.07 -33.71 4.04
CA ARG A 169 3.18 -34.14 5.44
C ARG A 169 3.75 -35.55 5.56
N LYS A 170 3.35 -36.47 4.69
CA LYS A 170 3.88 -37.82 4.65
C LYS A 170 5.40 -37.84 4.39
N GLU A 171 5.85 -37.08 3.38
CA GLU A 171 7.30 -36.95 3.09
C GLU A 171 8.08 -36.39 4.28
N ILE A 172 7.48 -35.42 5.03
CA ILE A 172 8.07 -34.85 6.24
C ILE A 172 8.16 -35.90 7.36
N GLU A 173 7.09 -36.64 7.63
CA GLU A 173 7.06 -37.69 8.66
C GLU A 173 8.03 -38.82 8.33
N ASP A 174 8.09 -39.26 7.07
CA ASP A 174 9.05 -40.27 6.61
C ASP A 174 10.49 -39.78 6.78
N PHE A 175 10.79 -38.52 6.43
CA PHE A 175 12.09 -37.91 6.63
C PHE A 175 12.49 -37.82 8.12
N CYS A 176 11.57 -37.38 8.97
CA CYS A 176 11.82 -37.35 10.42
C CYS A 176 12.17 -38.75 10.96
N ARG A 177 11.47 -39.77 10.50
CA ARG A 177 11.73 -41.16 10.89
C ARG A 177 13.09 -41.67 10.40
N GLU A 178 13.42 -41.42 9.13
CA GLU A 178 14.71 -41.79 8.52
C GLU A 178 15.91 -41.14 9.22
N ARG A 179 15.72 -39.89 9.70
CA ARG A 179 16.75 -39.13 10.41
C ARG A 179 16.77 -39.32 11.92
N GLY A 180 15.89 -40.17 12.48
CA GLY A 180 15.77 -40.39 13.90
C GLY A 180 15.35 -39.17 14.70
N LEU A 181 14.58 -38.27 14.08
CA LEU A 181 14.01 -37.11 14.75
C LEU A 181 12.77 -37.55 15.55
N GLU A 182 12.64 -37.07 16.77
CA GLU A 182 11.52 -37.37 17.66
C GLU A 182 10.63 -36.13 17.88
N PRO A 183 9.78 -35.75 16.89
CA PRO A 183 8.95 -34.56 16.99
C PRO A 183 7.91 -34.70 18.12
N LYS A 184 7.61 -33.60 18.79
CA LYS A 184 6.50 -33.49 19.73
C LYS A 184 5.18 -33.30 18.95
N ILE A 185 4.16 -34.11 19.34
CA ILE A 185 2.83 -33.99 18.73
C ILE A 185 2.01 -33.06 19.62
N ASP A 186 1.61 -31.94 19.03
CA ASP A 186 0.69 -30.98 19.68
C ASP A 186 -0.73 -31.54 19.66
N SER A 187 -1.27 -31.88 20.81
CA SER A 187 -2.62 -32.43 20.99
C SER A 187 -3.73 -31.45 20.49
N THR A 188 -3.47 -30.15 20.49
CA THR A 188 -4.45 -29.14 20.00
C THR A 188 -4.66 -29.21 18.50
N ASN A 189 -3.72 -29.75 17.72
CA ASN A 189 -3.85 -29.95 16.30
C ASN A 189 -4.84 -31.08 15.93
N LEU A 190 -5.22 -31.91 16.89
CA LEU A 190 -6.15 -33.02 16.68
C LEU A 190 -7.62 -32.66 16.96
N VAL A 191 -7.91 -31.42 17.40
CA VAL A 191 -9.26 -31.01 17.77
C VAL A 191 -9.78 -29.97 16.76
N PRO A 192 -10.98 -30.14 16.16
CA PRO A 192 -11.51 -29.25 15.12
C PRO A 192 -12.16 -27.98 15.71
N VAL A 193 -11.44 -27.27 16.60
CA VAL A 193 -11.92 -26.02 17.20
C VAL A 193 -11.81 -24.86 16.21
N TYR A 194 -10.67 -24.76 15.53
CA TYR A 194 -10.40 -23.68 14.58
C TYR A 194 -10.82 -24.06 13.16
N THR A 195 -11.20 -23.08 12.37
CA THR A 195 -11.66 -23.27 10.98
C THR A 195 -10.64 -24.08 10.14
N ARG A 196 -9.35 -23.82 10.33
CA ARG A 196 -8.28 -24.52 9.61
C ARG A 196 -8.22 -26.02 10.00
N ASN A 197 -8.37 -26.32 11.28
CA ASN A 197 -8.42 -27.72 11.75
C ASN A 197 -9.66 -28.45 11.21
N LYS A 198 -10.82 -27.79 11.13
CA LYS A 198 -12.03 -28.37 10.50
C LYS A 198 -11.79 -28.67 9.04
N VAL A 199 -11.17 -27.76 8.29
CA VAL A 199 -10.84 -27.99 6.87
C VAL A 199 -9.93 -29.20 6.72
N ARG A 200 -8.90 -29.31 7.55
CA ARG A 200 -7.91 -30.41 7.54
C ARG A 200 -8.50 -31.75 7.94
N LEU A 201 -9.27 -31.79 9.02
CA LEU A 201 -9.70 -33.04 9.66
C LEU A 201 -11.05 -33.56 9.14
N GLU A 202 -11.89 -32.68 8.64
CA GLU A 202 -13.26 -33.01 8.25
C GLU A 202 -13.53 -32.75 6.75
N VAL A 203 -13.29 -31.52 6.26
CA VAL A 203 -13.74 -31.12 4.93
C VAL A 203 -12.93 -31.78 3.82
N ILE A 204 -11.59 -31.72 3.87
CA ILE A 204 -10.73 -32.33 2.86
C ILE A 204 -10.94 -33.86 2.82
N PRO A 205 -10.91 -34.59 3.95
CA PRO A 205 -11.18 -36.03 3.97
C PRO A 205 -12.57 -36.38 3.41
N TYR A 206 -13.61 -35.64 3.79
CA TYR A 206 -14.96 -35.86 3.29
C TYR A 206 -15.05 -35.71 1.76
N ILE A 207 -14.45 -34.65 1.20
CA ILE A 207 -14.44 -34.42 -0.26
C ILE A 207 -13.64 -35.54 -0.95
N ASN A 208 -12.51 -35.95 -0.42
CA ASN A 208 -11.69 -37.04 -0.97
C ASN A 208 -12.49 -38.33 -1.06
N GLU A 209 -13.19 -38.69 0.01
CA GLU A 209 -14.05 -39.88 0.06
C GLU A 209 -15.25 -39.76 -0.91
N ALA A 210 -15.98 -38.64 -0.83
CA ALA A 210 -17.20 -38.44 -1.59
C ALA A 210 -16.98 -38.37 -3.12
N LEU A 211 -15.84 -37.80 -3.56
CA LEU A 211 -15.52 -37.61 -4.97
C LEU A 211 -14.46 -38.60 -5.49
N GLY A 212 -13.86 -39.43 -4.65
CA GLY A 212 -12.81 -40.37 -5.02
C GLY A 212 -11.56 -39.71 -5.57
N CYS A 213 -11.16 -38.56 -5.02
CA CYS A 213 -10.03 -37.76 -5.51
C CYS A 213 -9.03 -37.41 -4.38
N ASP A 214 -7.84 -36.97 -4.75
CA ASP A 214 -6.92 -36.28 -3.84
C ASP A 214 -7.08 -34.76 -4.01
N LEU A 215 -7.89 -34.14 -3.15
CA LEU A 215 -8.17 -32.71 -3.18
C LEU A 215 -6.90 -31.88 -2.89
N THR A 216 -6.00 -32.37 -2.03
CA THR A 216 -4.74 -31.69 -1.72
C THR A 216 -3.87 -31.57 -2.96
N ASP A 217 -3.71 -32.66 -3.71
CA ASP A 217 -2.97 -32.66 -4.96
C ASP A 217 -3.64 -31.77 -6.01
N THR A 218 -4.97 -31.86 -6.12
CA THR A 218 -5.76 -31.03 -7.05
C THR A 218 -5.60 -29.54 -6.77
N LEU A 219 -5.74 -29.09 -5.49
CA LEU A 219 -5.60 -27.70 -5.10
C LEU A 219 -4.15 -27.21 -5.24
N THR A 220 -3.18 -28.07 -5.03
CA THR A 220 -1.75 -27.74 -5.23
C THR A 220 -1.48 -27.48 -6.71
N LYS A 221 -1.97 -28.34 -7.62
CA LYS A 221 -1.86 -28.14 -9.07
C LYS A 221 -2.57 -26.86 -9.52
N LEU A 222 -3.79 -26.64 -9.03
CA LEU A 222 -4.53 -25.40 -9.32
C LEU A 222 -3.76 -24.16 -8.88
N SER A 223 -3.16 -24.19 -7.68
CA SER A 223 -2.38 -23.05 -7.19
C SER A 223 -1.10 -22.80 -8.01
N GLY A 224 -0.50 -23.86 -8.57
CA GLY A 224 0.61 -23.75 -9.50
C GLY A 224 0.23 -22.99 -10.77
N ILE A 225 -0.85 -23.43 -11.44
CA ILE A 225 -1.38 -22.78 -12.65
C ILE A 225 -1.75 -21.31 -12.35
N ALA A 226 -2.43 -21.06 -11.21
CA ALA A 226 -2.81 -19.71 -10.83
C ALA A 226 -1.60 -18.78 -10.60
N ARG A 227 -0.46 -19.31 -10.13
CA ARG A 227 0.78 -18.54 -9.99
C ARG A 227 1.39 -18.18 -11.33
N GLU A 228 1.43 -19.11 -12.28
CA GLU A 228 1.89 -18.83 -13.65
C GLU A 228 1.06 -17.72 -14.30
N ASP A 229 -0.28 -17.82 -14.20
CA ASP A 229 -1.19 -16.77 -14.69
C ASP A 229 -0.93 -15.42 -13.98
N ARG A 230 -0.78 -15.43 -12.66
CA ARG A 230 -0.49 -14.22 -11.87
C ARG A 230 0.80 -13.56 -12.34
N ASP A 231 1.85 -14.34 -12.52
CA ASP A 231 3.17 -13.81 -12.89
C ASP A 231 3.14 -13.22 -14.31
N PHE A 232 2.46 -13.87 -15.25
CA PHE A 232 2.20 -13.32 -16.58
C PHE A 232 1.42 -11.99 -16.52
N PHE A 233 0.32 -11.94 -15.76
CA PHE A 233 -0.45 -10.70 -15.60
C PHE A 233 0.33 -9.60 -14.88
N ARG A 234 1.23 -9.96 -13.97
CA ARG A 234 2.12 -9.00 -13.31
C ARG A 234 3.03 -8.34 -14.33
N GLU A 235 3.69 -9.11 -15.18
CA GLU A 235 4.55 -8.59 -16.25
C GLU A 235 3.77 -7.67 -17.21
N CYS A 236 2.61 -8.14 -17.71
CA CYS A 236 1.74 -7.31 -18.56
C CYS A 236 1.31 -6.00 -17.88
N THR A 237 1.00 -6.06 -16.58
CA THR A 237 0.59 -4.88 -15.80
C THR A 237 1.75 -3.92 -15.58
N GLU A 238 2.98 -4.44 -15.39
CA GLU A 238 4.19 -3.61 -15.26
C GLU A 238 4.53 -2.89 -16.56
N GLU A 239 4.49 -3.59 -17.66
CA GLU A 239 4.70 -2.97 -18.97
C GLU A 239 3.64 -1.90 -19.29
N ALA A 240 2.38 -2.23 -19.01
CA ALA A 240 1.28 -1.29 -19.19
C ALA A 240 1.46 -0.04 -18.30
N GLY A 241 1.88 -0.24 -17.05
CA GLY A 241 2.16 0.84 -16.13
C GLY A 241 3.29 1.76 -16.60
N LYS A 242 4.40 1.20 -17.09
CA LYS A 242 5.50 1.98 -17.67
C LYS A 242 5.07 2.85 -18.87
N LYS A 243 4.11 2.37 -19.67
CA LYS A 243 3.60 3.09 -20.84
C LYS A 243 2.55 4.15 -20.48
N ALA A 244 1.73 3.87 -19.47
CA ALA A 244 0.60 4.71 -19.09
C ALA A 244 0.93 5.78 -18.06
N LEU A 245 2.02 5.61 -17.27
CA LEU A 245 2.39 6.54 -16.21
C LEU A 245 2.91 7.85 -16.79
N LEU A 246 2.32 8.95 -16.37
CA LEU A 246 2.71 10.31 -16.71
C LEU A 246 3.63 10.91 -15.64
N GLU A 247 4.34 11.99 -15.98
CA GLU A 247 5.31 12.66 -15.08
C GLU A 247 4.69 13.11 -13.75
N ASP A 248 3.40 13.45 -13.74
CA ASP A 248 2.64 13.87 -12.55
C ASP A 248 2.10 12.69 -11.70
N GLY A 249 2.47 11.45 -12.04
CA GLY A 249 2.00 10.25 -11.35
C GLY A 249 0.57 9.81 -11.68
N SER A 250 -0.11 10.49 -12.60
CA SER A 250 -1.40 10.08 -13.18
C SER A 250 -1.20 9.04 -14.28
N LEU A 251 -2.28 8.38 -14.71
CA LEU A 251 -2.25 7.45 -15.85
C LEU A 251 -2.95 8.03 -17.06
N ASP A 252 -2.36 7.84 -18.25
CA ASP A 252 -2.94 8.23 -19.52
C ASP A 252 -4.19 7.40 -19.85
N LEU A 253 -5.34 8.07 -20.01
CA LEU A 253 -6.63 7.43 -20.22
C LEU A 253 -6.73 6.70 -21.57
N GLU A 254 -6.08 7.24 -22.62
CA GLU A 254 -6.10 6.63 -23.96
C GLU A 254 -5.36 5.28 -23.96
N ILE A 255 -4.24 5.22 -23.26
CA ILE A 255 -3.48 3.97 -23.08
C ILE A 255 -4.30 2.98 -22.24
N ILE A 256 -4.88 3.44 -21.11
CA ILE A 256 -5.70 2.63 -20.22
C ILE A 256 -6.90 2.00 -20.97
N ARG A 257 -7.58 2.74 -21.82
CA ARG A 257 -8.72 2.26 -22.58
C ARG A 257 -8.37 1.11 -23.55
N LYS A 258 -7.15 1.09 -24.07
CA LYS A 258 -6.67 0.06 -25.01
C LYS A 258 -6.24 -1.23 -24.31
N LEU A 259 -6.05 -1.23 -23.00
CA LEU A 259 -5.67 -2.42 -22.24
C LEU A 259 -6.82 -3.42 -22.14
N ALA A 260 -6.48 -4.71 -22.08
CA ALA A 260 -7.44 -5.74 -21.72
C ALA A 260 -8.02 -5.47 -20.32
N PRO A 261 -9.33 -5.77 -20.06
CA PRO A 261 -9.97 -5.49 -18.79
C PRO A 261 -9.22 -6.05 -17.56
N SER A 262 -8.65 -7.26 -17.70
CA SER A 262 -7.88 -7.91 -16.63
C SER A 262 -6.58 -7.17 -16.29
N VAL A 263 -5.88 -6.61 -17.27
CA VAL A 263 -4.65 -5.82 -17.07
C VAL A 263 -5.00 -4.44 -16.51
N ARG A 264 -6.02 -3.79 -17.06
CA ARG A 264 -6.48 -2.47 -16.62
C ARG A 264 -6.89 -2.44 -15.15
N LYS A 265 -7.72 -3.42 -14.72
CA LYS A 265 -8.13 -3.55 -13.32
C LYS A 265 -6.94 -3.76 -12.38
N ARG A 266 -5.99 -4.62 -12.78
CA ARG A 266 -4.75 -4.85 -12.01
C ARG A 266 -3.86 -3.61 -11.94
N LEU A 267 -3.78 -2.85 -13.02
CA LEU A 267 -3.02 -1.60 -13.03
C LEU A 267 -3.61 -0.56 -12.07
N ILE A 268 -4.94 -0.44 -12.02
CA ILE A 268 -5.64 0.43 -11.06
C ILE A 268 -5.32 -0.01 -9.61
N VAL A 269 -5.46 -1.32 -9.31
CA VAL A 269 -5.14 -1.86 -7.98
C VAL A 269 -3.68 -1.61 -7.62
N ARG A 270 -2.75 -1.89 -8.54
CA ARG A 270 -1.32 -1.68 -8.33
C ARG A 270 -0.97 -0.22 -8.04
N THR A 271 -1.59 0.71 -8.78
CA THR A 271 -1.36 2.15 -8.57
C THR A 271 -1.84 2.58 -7.19
N PHE A 272 -2.99 2.12 -6.75
CA PHE A 272 -3.47 2.36 -5.39
C PHE A 272 -2.57 1.72 -4.32
N SER A 273 -2.10 0.48 -4.57
CA SER A 273 -1.18 -0.20 -3.64
C SER A 273 0.13 0.57 -3.47
N GLY A 274 0.68 1.12 -4.55
CA GLY A 274 1.86 1.99 -4.49
C GLY A 274 1.64 3.29 -3.70
N LYS A 275 0.38 3.68 -3.48
CA LYS A 275 -0.02 4.83 -2.65
C LYS A 275 -0.49 4.43 -1.24
N GLY A 276 -0.41 3.14 -0.87
CA GLY A 276 -0.74 2.63 0.46
C GLY A 276 -2.12 1.98 0.61
N LEU A 277 -2.99 1.97 -0.41
CA LEU A 277 -4.25 1.23 -0.37
C LEU A 277 -4.03 -0.22 -0.84
N VAL A 278 -3.62 -1.09 0.06
CA VAL A 278 -3.28 -2.49 -0.23
C VAL A 278 -4.49 -3.43 -0.11
N GLN A 279 -5.53 -3.04 0.63
CA GLN A 279 -6.69 -3.88 0.98
C GLN A 279 -8.00 -3.13 0.73
N ASP A 280 -9.13 -3.86 0.81
CA ASP A 280 -10.50 -3.34 0.77
C ASP A 280 -10.99 -2.89 -0.62
N ILE A 281 -10.22 -3.05 -1.69
CA ILE A 281 -10.70 -2.80 -3.06
C ILE A 281 -11.56 -4.00 -3.50
N SER A 282 -12.87 -3.80 -3.58
CA SER A 282 -13.84 -4.82 -4.00
C SER A 282 -14.02 -4.87 -5.52
N ALA A 283 -14.66 -5.96 -6.00
CA ALA A 283 -15.04 -6.07 -7.41
C ALA A 283 -15.98 -4.93 -7.86
N ALA A 284 -16.85 -4.42 -6.96
CA ALA A 284 -17.71 -3.29 -7.24
C ALA A 284 -16.92 -2.00 -7.47
N HIS A 285 -15.86 -1.74 -6.68
CA HIS A 285 -14.98 -0.59 -6.90
C HIS A 285 -14.28 -0.67 -8.27
N LEU A 286 -13.83 -1.87 -8.67
CA LEU A 286 -13.17 -2.06 -9.96
C LEU A 286 -14.16 -1.93 -11.13
N GLN A 287 -15.41 -2.36 -10.97
CA GLN A 287 -16.43 -2.15 -11.99
C GLN A 287 -16.77 -0.66 -12.14
N ALA A 288 -16.96 0.05 -11.05
CA ALA A 288 -17.19 1.51 -11.09
C ALA A 288 -16.00 2.27 -11.72
N ALA A 289 -14.76 1.81 -11.50
CA ALA A 289 -13.59 2.37 -12.16
C ALA A 289 -13.61 2.11 -13.67
N GLU A 290 -14.02 0.92 -14.13
CA GLU A 290 -14.24 0.63 -15.55
C GLU A 290 -15.28 1.57 -16.16
N ASP A 291 -16.43 1.75 -15.49
CA ASP A 291 -17.49 2.64 -15.94
C ASP A 291 -17.01 4.10 -16.04
N LEU A 292 -16.16 4.54 -15.09
CA LEU A 292 -15.54 5.86 -15.13
C LEU A 292 -14.58 6.00 -16.30
N VAL A 293 -13.73 5.01 -16.56
CA VAL A 293 -12.77 5.00 -17.68
C VAL A 293 -13.48 5.17 -19.01
N PHE A 294 -14.60 4.46 -19.23
CA PHE A 294 -15.33 4.47 -20.50
C PHE A 294 -16.45 5.50 -20.57
N SER A 295 -16.75 6.21 -19.49
CA SER A 295 -17.76 7.28 -19.53
C SER A 295 -17.43 8.35 -20.60
N GLU A 296 -18.44 8.94 -21.22
CA GLU A 296 -18.27 10.05 -22.18
C GLU A 296 -17.89 11.37 -21.49
N LYS A 297 -18.11 11.48 -20.17
CA LYS A 297 -17.78 12.67 -19.40
C LYS A 297 -16.26 12.88 -19.37
N THR A 298 -15.83 14.12 -19.53
CA THR A 298 -14.41 14.53 -19.48
C THR A 298 -13.86 14.51 -18.05
N THR A 299 -14.75 14.58 -17.05
CA THR A 299 -14.43 14.58 -15.62
C THR A 299 -15.35 13.64 -14.86
N GLY A 300 -14.88 13.10 -13.77
CA GLY A 300 -15.66 12.27 -12.87
C GLY A 300 -14.85 11.86 -11.65
N ASP A 301 -15.52 11.61 -10.55
CA ASP A 301 -14.93 11.27 -9.26
C ASP A 301 -15.53 9.96 -8.74
N LEU A 302 -14.70 9.11 -8.18
CA LEU A 302 -15.06 7.85 -7.58
C LEU A 302 -14.34 7.70 -6.25
N SER A 303 -15.10 7.50 -5.17
CA SER A 303 -14.54 7.25 -3.86
C SER A 303 -14.09 5.79 -3.72
N PHE A 304 -12.93 5.60 -3.12
CA PHE A 304 -12.37 4.32 -2.74
C PHE A 304 -12.28 4.21 -1.20
N PRO A 305 -12.09 3.00 -0.66
CA PRO A 305 -11.98 2.79 0.78
C PRO A 305 -10.91 3.67 1.43
N ARG A 306 -11.06 3.92 2.73
CA ARG A 306 -10.09 4.66 3.56
C ARG A 306 -9.81 6.09 3.09
N GLY A 307 -10.74 6.73 2.38
CA GLY A 307 -10.58 8.12 1.90
C GLY A 307 -9.75 8.27 0.63
N TYR A 308 -9.40 7.16 -0.05
CA TYR A 308 -8.79 7.23 -1.37
C TYR A 308 -9.83 7.60 -2.44
N SER A 309 -9.37 8.11 -3.58
CA SER A 309 -10.24 8.46 -4.70
C SER A 309 -9.59 8.19 -6.06
N LEU A 310 -10.42 7.88 -7.06
CA LEU A 310 -10.03 7.82 -8.47
C LEU A 310 -10.76 8.94 -9.21
N LYS A 311 -10.02 9.84 -9.82
CA LYS A 311 -10.56 10.99 -10.52
C LYS A 311 -10.21 10.90 -12.00
N LYS A 312 -11.21 11.10 -12.87
CA LYS A 312 -10.99 11.28 -14.30
C LYS A 312 -10.90 12.77 -14.58
N ARG A 313 -9.84 13.21 -15.24
CA ARG A 313 -9.56 14.62 -15.56
C ARG A 313 -8.94 14.73 -16.96
N TYR A 314 -9.68 15.24 -17.92
CA TYR A 314 -9.18 15.61 -19.26
C TYR A 314 -8.18 14.63 -19.89
N GLY A 315 -8.56 13.36 -20.01
CA GLY A 315 -7.71 12.32 -20.61
C GLY A 315 -6.73 11.64 -19.65
N ARG A 316 -6.87 11.86 -18.33
CA ARG A 316 -6.02 11.25 -17.30
C ARG A 316 -6.84 10.61 -16.19
N LEU A 317 -6.27 9.58 -15.56
CA LEU A 317 -6.74 9.02 -14.29
C LEU A 317 -5.80 9.46 -13.18
N VAL A 318 -6.34 10.19 -12.20
CA VAL A 318 -5.62 10.71 -11.04
C VAL A 318 -6.03 9.93 -9.80
N PHE A 319 -5.06 9.51 -9.02
CA PHE A 319 -5.25 8.70 -7.80
C PHE A 319 -5.01 9.57 -6.58
N GLY A 320 -6.06 9.89 -5.83
CA GLY A 320 -6.01 10.70 -4.61
C GLY A 320 -5.80 9.83 -3.38
N CYS A 321 -4.96 10.32 -2.45
CA CYS A 321 -4.72 9.73 -1.14
C CYS A 321 -5.59 10.39 -0.05
N PRO A 322 -5.79 9.75 1.12
CA PRO A 322 -6.43 10.39 2.26
C PRO A 322 -5.61 11.63 2.69
N GLY A 323 -6.28 12.77 2.80
CA GLY A 323 -5.61 14.04 3.12
C GLY A 323 -5.11 14.84 1.93
N ASP A 324 -5.15 14.29 0.71
CA ASP A 324 -5.08 15.10 -0.50
C ASP A 324 -6.35 15.95 -0.55
N GLU A 325 -6.33 17.12 0.06
CA GLU A 325 -7.34 18.12 -0.28
C GLU A 325 -7.27 18.37 -1.78
N ASP A 326 -8.41 18.57 -2.43
CA ASP A 326 -8.54 18.80 -3.88
C ASP A 326 -7.66 20.00 -4.35
N GLY A 327 -6.40 19.74 -4.58
CA GLY A 327 -5.41 20.70 -5.03
C GLY A 327 -4.04 20.03 -4.98
N GLY A 328 -3.49 19.67 -6.16
CA GLY A 328 -2.15 19.11 -6.26
C GLY A 328 -1.15 19.89 -5.40
N ASN A 329 -0.24 19.19 -4.76
CA ASN A 329 0.95 19.75 -4.15
C ASN A 329 1.92 20.28 -5.24
N ALA A 330 1.49 21.36 -5.94
CA ALA A 330 2.43 22.38 -6.31
C ALA A 330 2.62 23.19 -5.03
N GLU A 331 3.85 23.35 -4.55
CA GLU A 331 4.15 24.35 -3.51
C GLU A 331 3.36 25.61 -3.90
N LEU A 332 2.44 26.03 -3.02
CA LEU A 332 1.65 27.22 -3.28
C LEU A 332 2.67 28.36 -3.39
N PRO A 333 2.67 29.10 -4.52
CA PRO A 333 3.59 30.20 -4.67
C PRO A 333 3.45 31.13 -3.47
N VAL A 334 4.55 31.58 -2.92
CA VAL A 334 4.55 32.48 -1.77
C VAL A 334 4.17 33.87 -2.25
N LEU A 335 3.11 34.43 -1.68
CA LEU A 335 2.73 35.82 -1.92
C LEU A 335 3.69 36.74 -1.20
N LYS A 336 4.52 37.48 -1.92
CA LYS A 336 5.35 38.55 -1.36
C LYS A 336 4.70 39.90 -1.63
N ILE A 337 4.73 40.77 -0.64
CA ILE A 337 4.23 42.16 -0.70
C ILE A 337 5.38 43.08 -0.42
N LYS A 338 5.77 43.92 -1.39
CA LYS A 338 6.78 44.96 -1.23
C LYS A 338 6.09 46.32 -1.30
N ILE A 339 6.24 47.10 -0.24
CA ILE A 339 5.77 48.50 -0.22
C ILE A 339 6.84 49.41 -0.85
N VAL A 340 6.42 50.33 -1.73
CA VAL A 340 7.25 51.29 -2.43
C VAL A 340 6.75 52.67 -2.11
N GLU A 341 7.62 53.52 -1.56
CA GLU A 341 7.31 54.89 -1.10
C GLU A 341 8.24 55.93 -1.76
N ASN A 342 9.24 55.46 -2.52
CA ASN A 342 10.13 56.35 -3.24
C ASN A 342 9.42 57.03 -4.45
N GLU A 343 9.36 58.35 -4.46
CA GLU A 343 8.58 59.14 -5.40
C GLU A 343 8.93 58.81 -6.89
N SER A 344 10.20 58.62 -7.22
CA SER A 344 10.65 58.28 -8.56
C SER A 344 10.23 56.83 -8.96
N GLU A 345 10.28 55.89 -8.03
CA GLU A 345 9.87 54.48 -8.22
C GLU A 345 8.34 54.37 -8.31
N VAL A 346 7.61 55.11 -7.47
CA VAL A 346 6.14 55.22 -7.51
C VAL A 346 5.68 55.74 -8.88
N LYS A 347 6.29 56.82 -9.38
CA LYS A 347 5.95 57.38 -10.67
C LYS A 347 6.22 56.42 -11.83
N ALA A 348 7.35 55.76 -11.84
CA ALA A 348 7.71 54.76 -12.87
C ALA A 348 6.72 53.58 -12.89
N LEU A 349 6.34 53.04 -11.72
CA LEU A 349 5.41 51.94 -11.61
C LEU A 349 3.96 52.34 -11.91
N THR A 350 3.56 53.60 -11.65
CA THR A 350 2.21 54.08 -11.96
C THR A 350 2.03 54.35 -13.45
N GLU A 351 3.10 54.69 -14.18
CA GLU A 351 3.09 54.88 -15.64
C GLU A 351 3.15 53.56 -16.40
N GLU A 352 3.50 52.43 -15.76
CA GLU A 352 3.48 51.10 -16.35
C GLU A 352 2.05 50.67 -16.68
N PRO A 353 1.74 50.21 -17.92
CA PRO A 353 0.38 49.80 -18.27
C PRO A 353 -0.03 48.55 -17.46
N VAL A 354 -1.22 48.58 -16.85
CA VAL A 354 -1.75 47.47 -16.05
C VAL A 354 -2.06 46.28 -16.96
N ASP A 355 -1.15 45.27 -16.95
CA ASP A 355 -1.42 43.97 -17.56
C ASP A 355 -2.18 43.07 -16.59
N ARG A 356 -3.49 43.00 -16.74
CA ARG A 356 -4.39 42.23 -15.87
C ARG A 356 -4.22 40.72 -15.98
N LYS A 357 -3.57 40.23 -17.03
CA LYS A 357 -3.28 38.83 -17.29
C LYS A 357 -1.89 38.39 -16.78
N ARG A 358 -1.14 39.31 -16.21
CA ARG A 358 0.16 39.02 -15.66
C ARG A 358 0.03 38.05 -14.47
N ARG A 359 0.89 37.06 -14.44
CA ARG A 359 0.81 35.97 -13.46
C ARG A 359 1.75 36.12 -12.28
N ASP A 360 2.88 36.76 -12.49
CA ASP A 360 4.01 36.84 -11.59
C ASP A 360 3.95 38.01 -10.62
N ARG A 361 3.46 39.17 -11.08
CA ARG A 361 3.36 40.36 -10.24
C ARG A 361 2.24 41.31 -10.63
N GLN A 362 1.78 42.13 -9.65
CA GLN A 362 0.85 43.23 -9.87
C GLN A 362 1.10 44.37 -8.92
N VAL A 363 0.73 45.61 -9.31
CA VAL A 363 0.92 46.83 -8.54
C VAL A 363 -0.44 47.35 -8.09
N PHE A 364 -0.52 47.76 -6.83
CA PHE A 364 -1.72 48.22 -6.17
C PHE A 364 -1.45 49.48 -5.34
N ASP A 365 -2.49 50.19 -4.97
CA ASP A 365 -2.45 51.24 -3.97
C ASP A 365 -2.29 50.62 -2.57
N ALA A 366 -1.22 50.98 -1.87
CA ALA A 366 -0.89 50.37 -0.57
C ALA A 366 -1.91 50.73 0.51
N ASP A 367 -2.40 51.98 0.52
CA ASP A 367 -3.34 52.46 1.52
C ASP A 367 -4.71 51.77 1.37
N LEU A 368 -5.15 51.54 0.14
CA LEU A 368 -6.37 50.81 -0.16
C LEU A 368 -6.24 49.32 0.24
N LEU A 369 -5.07 48.72 0.08
CA LEU A 369 -4.83 47.33 0.52
C LEU A 369 -4.78 47.23 2.04
N GLU A 370 -4.10 48.15 2.73
CA GLU A 370 -4.05 48.15 4.19
C GLU A 370 -5.47 48.34 4.79
N ALA A 371 -6.29 49.23 4.20
CA ALA A 371 -7.69 49.40 4.59
C ALA A 371 -8.57 48.15 4.33
N ALA A 372 -8.14 47.27 3.41
CA ALA A 372 -8.85 46.01 3.16
C ALA A 372 -8.56 44.93 4.21
N GLY A 373 -7.43 45.02 4.93
CA GLY A 373 -6.98 44.06 5.94
C GLY A 373 -5.95 43.04 5.40
N PRO A 374 -5.63 42.02 6.18
CA PRO A 374 -4.58 41.08 5.81
C PRO A 374 -4.90 40.34 4.51
N ILE A 375 -3.91 40.32 3.60
CA ILE A 375 -4.02 39.67 2.28
C ILE A 375 -3.45 38.27 2.39
N VAL A 376 -4.25 37.30 1.94
CA VAL A 376 -3.86 35.89 1.89
C VAL A 376 -4.03 35.33 0.48
N LEU A 377 -3.10 34.47 0.08
CA LEU A 377 -3.22 33.68 -1.13
C LEU A 377 -4.02 32.41 -0.82
N ARG A 378 -5.14 32.22 -1.47
CA ARG A 378 -6.05 31.08 -1.22
C ARG A 378 -6.94 30.76 -2.42
N CYS A 379 -7.59 29.64 -2.44
CA CYS A 379 -8.69 29.35 -3.34
C CYS A 379 -9.98 30.10 -2.93
N ARG A 380 -10.98 30.09 -3.83
CA ARG A 380 -12.26 30.77 -3.59
C ARG A 380 -13.01 30.25 -2.36
N ARG A 381 -13.80 31.15 -1.78
CA ARG A 381 -14.72 30.83 -0.68
C ARG A 381 -16.15 31.32 -1.01
N PRO A 382 -17.19 30.71 -0.41
CA PRO A 382 -18.53 31.26 -0.52
C PRO A 382 -18.58 32.71 -0.03
N GLY A 383 -19.23 33.60 -0.82
CA GLY A 383 -19.34 35.02 -0.50
C GLY A 383 -18.22 35.90 -1.10
N ASP A 384 -17.22 35.34 -1.77
CA ASP A 384 -16.18 36.13 -2.43
C ASP A 384 -16.74 37.07 -3.49
N THR A 385 -16.18 38.28 -3.54
CA THR A 385 -16.56 39.35 -4.49
C THR A 385 -15.33 39.97 -5.15
N ILE A 386 -15.49 40.44 -6.38
CA ILE A 386 -14.46 41.14 -7.17
C ILE A 386 -15.04 42.37 -7.82
N SER A 387 -14.21 43.42 -8.06
CA SER A 387 -14.57 44.59 -8.84
C SER A 387 -13.85 44.57 -10.19
N PRO A 388 -14.38 43.87 -11.23
CA PRO A 388 -13.70 43.71 -12.48
C PRO A 388 -13.74 45.02 -13.33
N LYS A 389 -12.86 45.15 -14.32
CA LYS A 389 -12.84 46.32 -15.24
C LYS A 389 -14.16 46.51 -15.95
N GLY A 390 -14.62 47.77 -16.00
CA GLY A 390 -15.84 48.14 -16.72
C GLY A 390 -17.13 47.87 -15.97
N PHE A 391 -17.04 47.51 -14.68
CA PHE A 391 -18.20 47.29 -13.82
C PHE A 391 -18.16 48.26 -12.62
N SER A 392 -19.20 49.12 -12.53
CA SER A 392 -19.30 50.06 -11.39
C SER A 392 -19.85 49.36 -10.18
N GLY A 393 -18.96 48.78 -9.33
CA GLY A 393 -19.35 48.07 -8.11
C GLY A 393 -18.61 46.75 -7.91
N THR A 394 -19.20 45.90 -7.07
CA THR A 394 -18.69 44.56 -6.75
C THR A 394 -19.60 43.47 -7.33
N LYS A 395 -19.03 42.44 -7.89
CA LYS A 395 -19.70 41.27 -8.43
C LYS A 395 -19.36 40.04 -7.62
N LYS A 396 -20.32 39.12 -7.38
CA LYS A 396 -19.99 37.83 -6.80
C LYS A 396 -18.99 37.09 -7.69
N LEU A 397 -17.96 36.53 -7.10
CA LEU A 397 -16.90 35.84 -7.84
C LEU A 397 -17.43 34.67 -8.68
N GLN A 398 -18.45 33.97 -8.17
CA GLN A 398 -19.13 32.90 -8.89
C GLN A 398 -19.76 33.38 -10.20
N ASP A 399 -20.43 34.54 -10.18
CA ASP A 399 -21.08 35.13 -11.36
C ASP A 399 -20.03 35.63 -12.35
N TYR A 400 -18.93 36.24 -11.84
CA TYR A 400 -17.78 36.63 -12.66
C TYR A 400 -17.18 35.44 -13.42
N PHE A 401 -16.94 34.31 -12.76
CA PHE A 401 -16.43 33.12 -13.41
C PHE A 401 -17.39 32.51 -14.44
N THR A 402 -18.69 32.62 -14.22
CA THR A 402 -19.70 32.16 -15.17
C THR A 402 -19.71 33.04 -16.44
N ASP A 403 -19.67 34.33 -16.29
CA ASP A 403 -19.62 35.28 -17.44
C ASP A 403 -18.33 35.10 -18.26
N ARG A 404 -17.22 34.81 -17.62
CA ARG A 404 -15.93 34.54 -18.29
C ARG A 404 -15.81 33.12 -18.84
N LYS A 405 -16.86 32.29 -18.71
CA LYS A 405 -16.91 30.88 -19.15
C LYS A 405 -15.75 30.04 -18.59
N ILE A 406 -15.35 30.32 -17.33
CA ILE A 406 -14.33 29.54 -16.67
C ILE A 406 -14.93 28.21 -16.27
N ASP A 407 -14.28 27.10 -16.64
CA ASP A 407 -14.70 25.74 -16.32
C ASP A 407 -14.89 25.55 -14.81
N ARG A 408 -15.96 24.86 -14.44
CA ARG A 408 -16.37 24.69 -13.04
C ARG A 408 -15.24 24.10 -12.19
N ASP A 409 -14.51 23.13 -12.74
CA ASP A 409 -13.42 22.42 -12.04
C ASP A 409 -12.18 23.31 -11.84
N LYS A 410 -11.95 24.30 -12.71
CA LYS A 410 -10.86 25.26 -12.54
C LYS A 410 -11.17 26.33 -11.50
N ARG A 411 -12.47 26.61 -11.21
CA ARG A 411 -12.87 27.68 -10.29
C ARG A 411 -12.40 27.42 -8.85
N ASP A 412 -12.33 26.14 -8.45
CA ASP A 412 -11.98 25.73 -7.10
C ASP A 412 -10.46 25.64 -6.87
N THR A 413 -9.68 25.59 -7.97
CA THR A 413 -8.21 25.50 -7.94
C THR A 413 -7.50 26.81 -8.25
N LEU A 414 -8.23 27.85 -8.71
CA LEU A 414 -7.64 29.16 -8.99
C LEU A 414 -7.20 29.85 -7.70
N LEU A 415 -5.92 30.23 -7.66
CA LEU A 415 -5.38 31.03 -6.56
C LEU A 415 -5.85 32.47 -6.66
N LEU A 416 -6.20 33.04 -5.53
CA LEU A 416 -6.68 34.40 -5.35
C LEU A 416 -5.86 35.10 -4.26
N ALA A 417 -5.36 36.28 -4.52
CA ALA A 417 -4.97 37.21 -3.46
C ALA A 417 -6.22 37.95 -2.97
N ALA A 418 -6.62 37.72 -1.70
CA ALA A 418 -7.86 38.29 -1.17
C ALA A 418 -7.69 38.76 0.29
N ALA A 419 -8.42 39.84 0.63
CA ALA A 419 -8.60 40.32 1.99
C ALA A 419 -10.04 40.06 2.45
N GLY A 420 -10.22 39.13 3.40
CA GLY A 420 -11.55 38.65 3.79
C GLY A 420 -12.30 38.04 2.58
N THR A 421 -13.46 38.57 2.21
CA THR A 421 -14.25 38.16 1.04
C THR A 421 -13.96 39.00 -0.23
N ARG A 422 -13.06 39.96 -0.14
CA ARG A 422 -12.73 40.86 -1.25
C ARG A 422 -11.53 40.31 -2.01
N VAL A 423 -11.75 39.90 -3.28
CA VAL A 423 -10.69 39.42 -4.16
C VAL A 423 -9.97 40.64 -4.77
N ILE A 424 -8.66 40.66 -4.59
CA ILE A 424 -7.76 41.76 -5.04
C ILE A 424 -7.19 41.41 -6.41
N TRP A 425 -6.69 40.17 -6.55
CA TRP A 425 -6.01 39.71 -7.77
C TRP A 425 -6.26 38.20 -7.98
N ILE A 426 -6.54 37.87 -9.23
CA ILE A 426 -6.59 36.49 -9.73
C ILE A 426 -5.45 36.37 -10.74
N PRO A 427 -4.31 35.73 -10.37
CA PRO A 427 -3.12 35.63 -11.22
C PRO A 427 -3.44 35.06 -12.61
N GLY A 428 -3.04 35.79 -13.66
CA GLY A 428 -3.27 35.37 -15.03
C GLY A 428 -4.69 35.62 -15.57
N LEU A 429 -5.60 36.21 -14.77
CA LEU A 429 -7.01 36.34 -15.17
C LEU A 429 -7.55 37.75 -14.99
N GLU A 430 -7.50 38.33 -13.79
CA GLU A 430 -8.11 39.61 -13.50
C GLU A 430 -7.52 40.31 -12.28
N VAL A 431 -7.61 41.62 -12.24
CA VAL A 431 -7.24 42.50 -11.13
C VAL A 431 -8.45 43.33 -10.73
N SER A 432 -8.72 43.39 -9.43
CA SER A 432 -9.82 44.21 -8.92
C SER A 432 -9.53 45.71 -9.10
N GLN A 433 -10.38 46.38 -9.88
CA GLN A 433 -10.21 47.82 -10.20
C GLN A 433 -10.16 48.70 -8.95
N ARG A 434 -10.83 48.28 -7.88
CA ARG A 434 -10.94 49.03 -6.62
C ARG A 434 -9.59 49.25 -5.93
N PHE A 435 -8.59 48.42 -6.18
CA PHE A 435 -7.29 48.48 -5.49
C PHE A 435 -6.16 48.96 -6.41
N LEU A 436 -6.48 49.35 -7.67
CA LEU A 436 -5.48 49.88 -8.60
C LEU A 436 -5.03 51.29 -8.20
N PRO A 437 -3.75 51.64 -8.46
CA PRO A 437 -3.26 52.99 -8.22
C PRO A 437 -4.03 54.05 -8.98
N GLY A 438 -4.33 55.19 -8.35
CA GLY A 438 -4.90 56.37 -8.93
C GLY A 438 -3.87 57.50 -9.11
N ARG A 439 -4.31 58.67 -9.58
CA ARG A 439 -3.43 59.83 -9.79
C ARG A 439 -2.86 60.41 -8.49
N GLU A 440 -3.53 60.17 -7.39
CA GLU A 440 -3.17 60.70 -6.05
C GLU A 440 -2.44 59.65 -5.15
N THR A 441 -2.15 58.45 -5.71
CA THR A 441 -1.49 57.38 -4.96
C THR A 441 -0.02 57.73 -4.76
N VAL A 442 0.39 57.81 -3.46
CA VAL A 442 1.76 58.14 -3.05
C VAL A 442 2.54 56.91 -2.53
N ARG A 443 1.81 55.81 -2.19
CA ARG A 443 2.39 54.57 -1.69
C ARG A 443 1.87 53.41 -2.56
N LEU A 444 2.78 52.58 -3.08
CA LEU A 444 2.43 51.40 -3.87
C LEU A 444 2.77 50.11 -3.13
N ALA A 445 1.94 49.12 -3.37
CA ALA A 445 2.21 47.74 -2.97
C ALA A 445 2.41 46.86 -4.23
N VAL A 446 3.56 46.24 -4.34
CA VAL A 446 3.85 45.25 -5.39
C VAL A 446 3.62 43.87 -4.82
N LEU A 447 2.59 43.19 -5.30
CA LEU A 447 2.28 41.79 -5.00
C LEU A 447 2.98 40.92 -6.02
N SER A 448 3.82 39.98 -5.59
CA SER A 448 4.50 39.00 -6.45
C SER A 448 4.30 37.58 -5.95
N LEU A 449 4.28 36.63 -6.89
CA LEU A 449 4.24 35.19 -6.62
C LEU A 449 5.62 34.58 -6.93
N GLU A 450 6.23 33.97 -5.94
CA GLU A 450 7.49 33.24 -6.06
C GLU A 450 7.32 31.76 -5.76
#